data_303503ba629bd32f5d2b4bff726c1d54
#
_entry.id   303503ba629bd32f5d2b4bff726c1d54
#
_cell.length_a   1.000
_cell.length_b   1.000
_cell.length_c   1.000
_cell.angle_alpha   90.00
_cell.angle_beta   90.00
_cell.angle_gamma   90.00
#
_symmetry.space_group_name_H-M   'P 1'
#
loop_
_entity.id
_entity.type
_entity.pdbx_description
1 polymer ?
#
loop_
_entity_poly.entity_id
_entity_poly.type
_entity_poly.pdbx_seq_one_letter_code
_entity_poly.pdbx_strand_id
1 'polypeptide(L)'
;MRGLSLAANCWLLLLGLAGPARSAEDVTVEATRRDEALEVACRALLDAPLDLVWQTLTDYGRLAEFIPGMRRSRIVERRGAVTVVEQSGDAGFLFFSFPIEVTVASTERPPHVLEVRMLKGNLKRLEGAYRIEPQPGGRILLTWKGTIEALSMPPLFGEIVMRSNIEDQFRGMVQEIDRRVALRRGREGDGKQ
;
A
#
# COMPACT_ATOMS: atom_id res chain seq x y z
N MET A 1 -19.09 35.44 -63.21
CA MET A 1 -19.79 34.18 -62.78
C MET A 1 -18.90 33.60 -61.69
N ARG A 2 -19.16 33.94 -60.47
CA ARG A 2 -19.75 33.28 -59.30
C ARG A 2 -19.13 31.92 -59.01
N GLY A 3 -18.19 31.81 -58.09
CA GLY A 3 -17.68 30.60 -57.45
C GLY A 3 -17.58 30.85 -55.97
N LEU A 4 -18.45 30.21 -55.18
CA LEU A 4 -18.55 30.22 -53.72
C LEU A 4 -17.37 29.48 -53.08
N SER A 5 -16.68 30.14 -52.16
CA SER A 5 -15.80 29.51 -51.21
C SER A 5 -16.60 28.99 -50.00
N LEU A 6 -16.61 27.69 -49.77
CA LEU A 6 -17.03 27.09 -48.50
C LEU A 6 -15.81 26.84 -47.67
N ALA A 7 -15.62 27.65 -46.65
CA ALA A 7 -14.66 27.39 -45.57
C ALA A 7 -15.34 26.46 -44.54
N ALA A 8 -14.92 25.21 -44.50
CA ALA A 8 -15.31 24.27 -43.46
C ALA A 8 -14.37 24.39 -42.28
N ASN A 9 -14.82 25.05 -41.21
CA ASN A 9 -14.15 25.05 -39.92
C ASN A 9 -14.29 23.66 -39.26
N CYS A 10 -13.22 22.89 -39.29
CA CYS A 10 -13.08 21.65 -38.57
C CYS A 10 -12.51 21.96 -37.16
N TRP A 11 -13.40 22.19 -36.19
CA TRP A 11 -13.03 22.23 -34.77
C TRP A 11 -12.82 20.80 -34.29
N LEU A 12 -11.57 20.36 -34.25
CA LEU A 12 -11.16 19.16 -33.55
C LEU A 12 -11.21 19.44 -32.03
N LEU A 13 -12.29 19.00 -31.39
CA LEU A 13 -12.37 18.83 -29.95
C LEU A 13 -11.43 17.69 -29.53
N LEU A 14 -10.21 18.04 -29.15
CA LEU A 14 -9.32 17.17 -28.36
C LEU A 14 -9.92 17.02 -26.95
N LEU A 15 -10.84 16.04 -26.80
CA LEU A 15 -11.18 15.52 -25.48
C LEU A 15 -9.92 14.79 -24.96
N GLY A 16 -9.17 15.48 -24.13
CA GLY A 16 -8.11 14.89 -23.33
C GLY A 16 -8.73 13.82 -22.42
N LEU A 17 -8.59 12.57 -22.80
CA LEU A 17 -8.78 11.42 -21.91
C LEU A 17 -7.63 11.46 -20.88
N ALA A 18 -7.80 12.24 -19.81
CA ALA A 18 -6.99 12.07 -18.61
C ALA A 18 -7.36 10.69 -18.05
N GLY A 19 -6.59 9.68 -18.40
CA GLY A 19 -6.68 8.38 -17.76
C GLY A 19 -6.45 8.52 -16.26
N PRO A 20 -7.05 7.69 -15.43
CA PRO A 20 -6.78 7.73 -14.00
C PRO A 20 -5.27 7.51 -13.76
N ALA A 21 -4.65 8.46 -13.08
CA ALA A 21 -3.27 8.31 -12.64
C ALA A 21 -3.18 7.06 -11.75
N ARG A 22 -2.36 6.08 -12.16
CA ARG A 22 -2.18 4.82 -11.43
C ARG A 22 -1.02 4.99 -10.46
N SER A 23 -1.33 5.28 -9.21
CA SER A 23 -0.33 5.44 -8.15
C SER A 23 0.48 4.17 -7.90
N ALA A 24 -0.07 3.00 -8.23
CA ALA A 24 0.61 1.72 -8.06
C ALA A 24 1.84 1.53 -8.99
N GLU A 25 1.98 2.35 -10.03
CA GLU A 25 3.15 2.35 -10.92
C GLU A 25 4.33 3.11 -10.31
N ASP A 26 4.09 4.03 -9.35
CA ASP A 26 5.11 4.89 -8.73
C ASP A 26 5.60 4.35 -7.36
N VAL A 27 5.42 3.06 -7.10
CA VAL A 27 5.93 2.42 -5.87
C VAL A 27 7.44 2.22 -5.97
N THR A 28 8.16 2.76 -4.98
CA THR A 28 9.60 2.54 -4.81
C THR A 28 9.84 1.72 -3.54
N VAL A 29 10.68 0.69 -3.64
CA VAL A 29 11.09 -0.13 -2.50
C VAL A 29 12.61 -0.22 -2.45
N GLU A 30 13.18 0.26 -1.36
CA GLU A 30 14.59 0.14 -1.03
C GLU A 30 14.73 -0.84 0.13
N ALA A 31 15.63 -1.80 0.00
CA ALA A 31 15.94 -2.75 1.05
C ALA A 31 17.46 -2.86 1.19
N THR A 32 17.93 -2.71 2.41
CA THR A 32 19.36 -2.78 2.74
C THR A 32 19.56 -3.77 3.88
N ARG A 33 20.42 -4.75 3.65
CA ARG A 33 20.81 -5.67 4.71
C ARG A 33 21.81 -5.01 5.66
N ARG A 34 21.50 -5.06 6.96
CA ARG A 34 22.41 -4.69 8.03
C ARG A 34 22.48 -5.84 9.02
N ASP A 35 23.64 -6.48 9.07
CA ASP A 35 23.87 -7.71 9.85
C ASP A 35 22.85 -8.81 9.47
N GLU A 36 22.01 -9.23 10.42
CA GLU A 36 20.96 -10.23 10.20
C GLU A 36 19.59 -9.63 9.87
N ALA A 37 19.46 -8.32 9.93
CA ALA A 37 18.22 -7.60 9.70
C ALA A 37 18.15 -6.98 8.29
N LEU A 38 16.95 -6.84 7.75
CA LEU A 38 16.65 -6.12 6.54
C LEU A 38 15.96 -4.79 6.92
N GLU A 39 16.63 -3.68 6.64
CA GLU A 39 16.03 -2.36 6.70
C GLU A 39 15.31 -2.08 5.39
N VAL A 40 14.04 -1.73 5.45
CA VAL A 40 13.21 -1.50 4.28
C VAL A 40 12.56 -0.13 4.33
N ALA A 41 12.56 0.55 3.18
CA ALA A 41 11.83 1.79 2.95
C ALA A 41 10.98 1.66 1.69
N CYS A 42 9.67 1.79 1.85
CA CYS A 42 8.72 1.85 0.73
C CYS A 42 8.12 3.26 0.65
N ARG A 43 7.79 3.69 -0.57
CA ARG A 43 7.16 4.98 -0.82
C ARG A 43 6.25 4.92 -2.03
N ALA A 44 5.14 5.64 -1.96
CA ALA A 44 4.23 5.87 -3.08
C ALA A 44 3.62 7.27 -2.99
N LEU A 45 3.38 7.90 -4.13
CA LEU A 45 2.69 9.18 -4.23
C LEU A 45 1.27 8.91 -4.74
N LEU A 46 0.27 9.22 -3.91
CA LEU A 46 -1.13 8.85 -4.12
C LEU A 46 -1.99 10.06 -4.48
N ASP A 47 -2.91 9.91 -5.42
CA ASP A 47 -4.00 10.84 -5.68
C ASP A 47 -5.26 10.37 -4.92
N ALA A 48 -5.20 10.46 -3.61
CA ALA A 48 -6.21 9.93 -2.70
C ALA A 48 -6.49 10.87 -1.53
N PRO A 49 -7.73 10.92 -1.00
CA PRO A 49 -8.05 11.63 0.22
C PRO A 49 -7.34 10.99 1.43
N LEU A 50 -6.85 11.83 2.34
CA LEU A 50 -6.12 11.43 3.55
C LEU A 50 -6.91 10.42 4.41
N ASP A 51 -8.20 10.68 4.60
CA ASP A 51 -9.11 9.82 5.35
C ASP A 51 -9.22 8.41 4.75
N LEU A 52 -9.25 8.32 3.42
CA LEU A 52 -9.34 7.05 2.72
C LEU A 52 -8.05 6.23 2.82
N VAL A 53 -6.89 6.89 2.74
CA VAL A 53 -5.59 6.24 2.96
C VAL A 53 -5.52 5.67 4.37
N TRP A 54 -5.88 6.48 5.39
CA TRP A 54 -5.92 6.04 6.78
C TRP A 54 -6.85 4.86 7.00
N GLN A 55 -8.10 4.95 6.51
CA GLN A 55 -9.09 3.89 6.62
C GLN A 55 -8.61 2.58 5.97
N THR A 56 -7.90 2.67 4.85
CA THR A 56 -7.40 1.46 4.17
C THR A 56 -6.27 0.80 4.96
N LEU A 57 -5.33 1.58 5.49
CA LEU A 57 -4.24 1.07 6.33
C LEU A 57 -4.71 0.41 7.62
N THR A 58 -5.81 0.90 8.19
CA THR A 58 -6.35 0.43 9.48
C THR A 58 -7.52 -0.54 9.36
N ASP A 59 -7.83 -0.98 8.14
CA ASP A 59 -8.87 -1.98 7.87
C ASP A 59 -8.39 -3.41 8.17
N TYR A 60 -7.88 -3.62 9.38
CA TYR A 60 -7.18 -4.84 9.80
C TYR A 60 -7.94 -6.12 9.54
N GLY A 61 -9.26 -6.11 9.67
CA GLY A 61 -10.11 -7.29 9.45
C GLY A 61 -10.16 -7.73 8.00
N ARG A 62 -9.82 -6.85 7.08
CA ARG A 62 -9.92 -7.08 5.63
C ARG A 62 -8.58 -7.08 4.91
N LEU A 63 -7.46 -6.91 5.61
CA LEU A 63 -6.14 -6.89 4.97
C LEU A 63 -5.88 -8.12 4.09
N ALA A 64 -6.32 -9.29 4.51
CA ALA A 64 -6.16 -10.52 3.74
C ALA A 64 -6.94 -10.54 2.41
N GLU A 65 -7.88 -9.62 2.18
CA GLU A 65 -8.63 -9.53 0.93
C GLU A 65 -7.80 -8.85 -0.18
N PHE A 66 -6.82 -8.02 0.19
CA PHE A 66 -6.09 -7.20 -0.77
C PHE A 66 -4.56 -7.16 -0.60
N ILE A 67 -4.02 -7.70 0.50
CA ILE A 67 -2.57 -7.82 0.68
C ILE A 67 -2.09 -9.16 0.14
N PRO A 68 -1.27 -9.19 -0.93
CA PRO A 68 -0.75 -10.41 -1.50
C PRO A 68 0.02 -11.26 -0.47
N GLY A 69 -0.17 -12.56 -0.52
CA GLY A 69 0.47 -13.49 0.40
C GLY A 69 -0.14 -13.54 1.80
N MET A 70 -1.01 -12.62 2.18
CA MET A 70 -1.71 -12.65 3.47
C MET A 70 -2.95 -13.56 3.40
N ARG A 71 -2.99 -14.60 4.23
CA ARG A 71 -4.12 -15.55 4.31
C ARG A 71 -5.16 -15.16 5.34
N ARG A 72 -4.71 -14.51 6.41
CA ARG A 72 -5.58 -14.11 7.53
C ARG A 72 -5.07 -12.85 8.19
N SER A 73 -6.00 -11.99 8.56
CA SER A 73 -5.75 -10.86 9.46
C SER A 73 -6.95 -10.69 10.37
N ARG A 74 -6.72 -10.66 11.68
CA ARG A 74 -7.78 -10.63 12.69
C ARG A 74 -7.39 -9.75 13.86
N ILE A 75 -8.28 -8.83 14.23
CA ILE A 75 -8.13 -8.04 15.46
C ILE A 75 -8.35 -8.99 16.64
N VAL A 76 -7.37 -9.01 17.55
CA VAL A 76 -7.44 -9.78 18.80
C VAL A 76 -7.88 -8.90 19.95
N GLU A 77 -7.40 -7.66 19.96
CA GLU A 77 -7.63 -6.73 21.05
C GLU A 77 -7.53 -5.28 20.58
N ARG A 78 -8.24 -4.37 21.25
CA ARG A 78 -8.11 -2.92 21.13
C ARG A 78 -7.95 -2.30 22.51
N ARG A 79 -6.88 -1.50 22.69
CA ARG A 79 -6.58 -0.78 23.95
C ARG A 79 -6.18 0.66 23.64
N GLY A 80 -7.14 1.57 23.72
CA GLY A 80 -6.89 2.98 23.39
C GLY A 80 -6.41 3.13 21.95
N ALA A 81 -5.21 3.69 21.76
CA ALA A 81 -4.58 3.86 20.46
C ALA A 81 -3.87 2.60 19.91
N VAL A 82 -3.91 1.48 20.63
CA VAL A 82 -3.24 0.25 20.24
C VAL A 82 -4.25 -0.80 19.82
N THR A 83 -4.10 -1.29 18.59
CA THR A 83 -4.84 -2.45 18.07
C THR A 83 -3.88 -3.63 17.94
N VAL A 84 -4.20 -4.75 18.56
CA VAL A 84 -3.43 -5.99 18.44
C VAL A 84 -4.07 -6.85 17.35
N VAL A 85 -3.23 -7.26 16.37
CA VAL A 85 -3.69 -7.97 15.17
C VAL A 85 -2.88 -9.26 15.02
N GLU A 86 -3.58 -10.38 14.85
CA GLU A 86 -2.97 -11.63 14.40
C GLU A 86 -3.00 -11.70 12.88
N GLN A 87 -1.87 -12.02 12.29
CA GLN A 87 -1.71 -12.12 10.84
C GLN A 87 -0.98 -13.41 10.50
N SER A 88 -1.43 -14.06 9.44
CA SER A 88 -0.74 -15.21 8.85
C SER A 88 -0.76 -15.13 7.34
N GLY A 89 0.29 -15.65 6.72
CA GLY A 89 0.45 -15.63 5.28
C GLY A 89 1.68 -16.40 4.86
N ASP A 90 2.09 -16.22 3.62
CA ASP A 90 3.27 -16.82 3.04
C ASP A 90 4.16 -15.76 2.42
N ALA A 91 5.45 -15.81 2.75
CA ALA A 91 6.48 -15.12 1.99
C ALA A 91 7.05 -16.10 0.98
N GLY A 92 6.81 -15.86 -0.30
CA GLY A 92 7.21 -16.78 -1.37
C GLY A 92 8.02 -16.11 -2.47
N PHE A 93 8.92 -16.88 -3.09
CA PHE A 93 9.62 -16.50 -4.31
C PHE A 93 9.92 -17.75 -5.13
N LEU A 94 9.46 -17.78 -6.38
CA LEU A 94 9.55 -18.92 -7.28
C LEU A 94 8.92 -20.19 -6.65
N PHE A 95 9.74 -21.17 -6.27
CA PHE A 95 9.32 -22.47 -5.72
C PHE A 95 9.43 -22.54 -4.20
N PHE A 96 9.87 -21.46 -3.54
CA PHE A 96 10.03 -21.41 -2.10
C PHE A 96 8.91 -20.61 -1.48
N SER A 97 8.30 -21.15 -0.44
CA SER A 97 7.28 -20.48 0.36
C SER A 97 7.57 -20.71 1.84
N PHE A 98 7.56 -19.64 2.61
CA PHE A 98 7.78 -19.67 4.05
C PHE A 98 6.52 -19.14 4.75
N PRO A 99 5.90 -19.94 5.62
CA PRO A 99 4.77 -19.44 6.39
C PRO A 99 5.23 -18.33 7.34
N ILE A 100 4.49 -17.25 7.37
CA ILE A 100 4.67 -16.14 8.30
C ILE A 100 3.47 -16.11 9.22
N GLU A 101 3.72 -16.15 10.52
CA GLU A 101 2.71 -16.03 11.56
C GLU A 101 3.19 -15.02 12.59
N VAL A 102 2.46 -13.92 12.75
CA VAL A 102 2.82 -12.84 13.66
C VAL A 102 1.60 -12.30 14.39
N THR A 103 1.82 -11.85 15.61
CA THR A 103 0.91 -10.97 16.32
C THR A 103 1.61 -9.63 16.47
N VAL A 104 1.00 -8.58 15.98
CA VAL A 104 1.55 -7.23 15.99
C VAL A 104 0.70 -6.29 16.84
N ALA A 105 1.35 -5.36 17.52
CA ALA A 105 0.73 -4.17 18.08
C ALA A 105 0.84 -3.04 17.06
N SER A 106 -0.31 -2.54 16.63
CA SER A 106 -0.45 -1.37 15.76
C SER A 106 -0.82 -0.17 16.62
N THR A 107 0.09 0.79 16.79
CA THR A 107 -0.15 2.02 17.53
C THR A 107 -0.59 3.11 16.55
N GLU A 108 -1.81 3.57 16.73
CA GLU A 108 -2.49 4.50 15.83
C GLU A 108 -2.33 5.95 16.31
N ARG A 109 -1.86 6.82 15.43
CA ARG A 109 -1.85 8.29 15.59
C ARG A 109 -2.53 8.90 14.36
N PRO A 110 -3.89 8.84 14.34
CA PRO A 110 -4.65 9.27 13.17
C PRO A 110 -4.45 10.75 12.87
N PRO A 111 -4.51 11.14 11.60
CA PRO A 111 -4.55 10.29 10.42
C PRO A 111 -3.18 10.08 9.77
N HIS A 112 -2.07 10.28 10.49
CA HIS A 112 -0.75 10.47 9.91
C HIS A 112 0.26 9.36 10.17
N VAL A 113 0.17 8.66 11.31
CA VAL A 113 1.21 7.67 11.69
C VAL A 113 0.58 6.39 12.22
N LEU A 114 1.03 5.27 11.67
CA LEU A 114 0.70 3.93 12.13
C LEU A 114 2.01 3.19 12.43
N GLU A 115 2.34 3.01 13.71
CA GLU A 115 3.49 2.23 14.13
C GLU A 115 3.11 0.77 14.31
N VAL A 116 3.93 -0.14 13.80
CA VAL A 116 3.72 -1.59 13.87
C VAL A 116 4.91 -2.22 14.58
N ARG A 117 4.64 -3.05 15.58
CA ARG A 117 5.66 -3.81 16.29
C ARG A 117 5.18 -5.21 16.60
N MET A 118 5.96 -6.21 16.24
CA MET A 118 5.67 -7.60 16.57
C MET A 118 5.73 -7.81 18.10
N LEU A 119 4.72 -8.53 18.60
CA LEU A 119 4.63 -9.00 19.97
C LEU A 119 5.10 -10.46 20.10
N LYS A 120 4.71 -11.27 19.13
CA LYS A 120 5.11 -12.69 19.01
C LYS A 120 4.98 -13.15 17.56
N GLY A 121 5.67 -14.22 17.21
CA GLY A 121 5.59 -14.82 15.86
C GLY A 121 6.82 -15.64 15.53
N ASN A 122 6.92 -16.04 14.29
CA ASN A 122 8.00 -16.84 13.75
C ASN A 122 9.07 -16.00 13.01
N LEU A 123 9.16 -14.72 13.33
CA LEU A 123 10.28 -13.85 12.99
C LEU A 123 11.07 -13.52 14.24
N LYS A 124 12.33 -13.08 14.12
CA LYS A 124 13.07 -12.51 15.25
C LYS A 124 12.61 -11.08 15.56
N ARG A 125 12.38 -10.29 14.50
CA ARG A 125 11.98 -8.89 14.62
C ARG A 125 11.10 -8.50 13.45
N LEU A 126 10.06 -7.71 13.74
CA LEU A 126 9.27 -6.97 12.79
C LEU A 126 8.80 -5.69 13.47
N GLU A 127 9.28 -4.57 13.01
CA GLU A 127 8.84 -3.26 13.47
C GLU A 127 8.98 -2.22 12.37
N GLY A 128 8.14 -1.20 12.39
CA GLY A 128 8.19 -0.12 11.42
C GLY A 128 7.05 0.85 11.61
N ALA A 129 6.98 1.83 10.72
CA ALA A 129 5.92 2.81 10.73
C ALA A 129 5.50 3.22 9.32
N TYR A 130 4.20 3.30 9.10
CA TYR A 130 3.62 4.06 8.01
C TYR A 130 3.53 5.53 8.40
N ARG A 131 3.84 6.39 7.43
CA ARG A 131 3.60 7.83 7.51
C ARG A 131 2.80 8.28 6.32
N ILE A 132 1.83 9.15 6.56
CA ILE A 132 0.90 9.69 5.57
C ILE A 132 1.09 11.20 5.58
N GLU A 133 1.72 11.74 4.56
CA GLU A 133 2.14 13.13 4.50
C GLU A 133 1.47 13.84 3.32
N PRO A 134 0.59 14.83 3.59
CA PRO A 134 0.03 15.66 2.53
C PRO A 134 1.13 16.38 1.75
N GLN A 135 0.99 16.41 0.43
CA GLN A 135 1.91 17.05 -0.51
C GLN A 135 1.22 18.19 -1.26
N PRO A 136 1.98 19.13 -1.82
CA PRO A 136 1.42 20.16 -2.72
C PRO A 136 0.61 19.53 -3.86
N GLY A 137 -0.52 20.18 -4.22
CA GLY A 137 -1.44 19.66 -5.24
C GLY A 137 -2.43 18.62 -4.74
N GLY A 138 -2.57 18.44 -3.41
CA GLY A 138 -3.58 17.56 -2.80
C GLY A 138 -3.23 16.07 -2.84
N ARG A 139 -2.01 15.72 -3.26
CA ARG A 139 -1.51 14.35 -3.24
C ARG A 139 -1.05 13.94 -1.84
N ILE A 140 -0.92 12.64 -1.61
CA ILE A 140 -0.43 12.05 -0.38
C ILE A 140 0.86 11.26 -0.65
N LEU A 141 1.91 11.55 0.09
CA LEU A 141 3.07 10.67 0.17
C LEU A 141 2.85 9.64 1.26
N LEU A 142 2.66 8.40 0.86
CA LEU A 142 2.63 7.25 1.75
C LEU A 142 4.03 6.63 1.82
N THR A 143 4.56 6.49 3.03
CA THR A 143 5.82 5.80 3.26
C THR A 143 5.66 4.71 4.30
N TRP A 144 6.43 3.62 4.16
CA TRP A 144 6.67 2.66 5.22
C TRP A 144 8.17 2.50 5.42
N LYS A 145 8.63 2.57 6.68
CA LYS A 145 10.02 2.30 7.04
C LYS A 145 10.03 1.33 8.21
N GLY A 146 10.84 0.28 8.10
CA GLY A 146 10.90 -0.72 9.15
C GLY A 146 12.09 -1.65 9.04
N THR A 147 12.18 -2.52 10.04
CA THR A 147 13.22 -3.53 10.17
C THR A 147 12.57 -4.90 10.31
N ILE A 148 13.05 -5.86 9.54
CA ILE A 148 12.58 -7.24 9.57
C ILE A 148 13.79 -8.16 9.74
N GLU A 149 13.70 -9.10 10.66
CA GLU A 149 14.71 -10.11 10.91
C GLU A 149 14.04 -11.48 10.98
N ALA A 150 14.43 -12.38 10.07
CA ALA A 150 13.91 -13.73 10.03
C ALA A 150 14.67 -14.66 10.97
N LEU A 151 13.97 -15.66 11.54
CA LEU A 151 14.57 -16.64 12.44
C LEU A 151 15.59 -17.55 11.73
N SER A 152 15.32 -17.90 10.48
CA SER A 152 16.20 -18.76 9.69
C SER A 152 15.92 -18.51 8.22
N MET A 153 16.82 -17.83 7.55
CA MET A 153 16.76 -17.65 6.10
C MET A 153 18.11 -17.98 5.47
N PRO A 154 18.13 -18.71 4.35
CA PRO A 154 19.35 -18.90 3.59
C PRO A 154 19.95 -17.53 3.21
N PRO A 155 21.26 -17.28 3.44
CA PRO A 155 21.85 -15.95 3.32
C PRO A 155 21.68 -15.29 1.95
N LEU A 156 21.61 -16.08 0.87
CA LEU A 156 21.56 -15.59 -0.51
C LEU A 156 20.13 -15.37 -1.04
N PHE A 157 19.14 -16.09 -0.51
CA PHE A 157 17.76 -16.04 -1.02
C PHE A 157 16.84 -15.22 -0.12
N GLY A 158 17.14 -15.14 1.16
CA GLY A 158 16.27 -14.50 2.15
C GLY A 158 15.99 -13.05 1.87
N GLU A 159 16.99 -12.28 1.44
CA GLU A 159 16.83 -10.86 1.12
C GLU A 159 15.93 -10.66 -0.09
N ILE A 160 16.13 -11.44 -1.17
CA ILE A 160 15.32 -11.33 -2.39
C ILE A 160 13.87 -11.68 -2.09
N VAL A 161 13.63 -12.78 -1.35
CA VAL A 161 12.28 -13.21 -0.97
C VAL A 161 11.56 -12.17 -0.13
N MET A 162 12.24 -11.67 0.91
CA MET A 162 11.64 -10.67 1.80
C MET A 162 11.37 -9.35 1.08
N ARG A 163 12.31 -8.88 0.28
CA ARG A 163 12.15 -7.66 -0.52
C ARG A 163 10.96 -7.77 -1.47
N SER A 164 10.89 -8.86 -2.25
CA SER A 164 9.78 -9.09 -3.18
C SER A 164 8.44 -9.15 -2.45
N ASN A 165 8.37 -9.88 -1.33
CA ASN A 165 7.16 -9.99 -0.54
C ASN A 165 6.69 -8.64 0.03
N ILE A 166 7.62 -7.82 0.54
CA ILE A 166 7.29 -6.49 1.06
C ILE A 166 6.82 -5.57 -0.07
N GLU A 167 7.48 -5.63 -1.22
CA GLU A 167 7.09 -4.86 -2.40
C GLU A 167 5.67 -5.23 -2.83
N ASP A 168 5.36 -6.52 -2.94
CA ASP A 168 4.04 -7.00 -3.34
C ASP A 168 2.96 -6.56 -2.33
N GLN A 169 3.24 -6.66 -1.02
CA GLN A 169 2.32 -6.22 0.02
C GLN A 169 2.07 -4.71 -0.02
N PHE A 170 3.12 -3.91 -0.19
CA PHE A 170 2.97 -2.45 -0.27
C PHE A 170 2.24 -2.04 -1.56
N ARG A 171 2.51 -2.68 -2.70
CA ARG A 171 1.76 -2.49 -3.95
C ARG A 171 0.29 -2.89 -3.79
N GLY A 172 0.00 -4.00 -3.15
CA GLY A 172 -1.38 -4.42 -2.87
C GLY A 172 -2.15 -3.38 -2.04
N MET A 173 -1.49 -2.79 -1.04
CA MET A 173 -2.07 -1.69 -0.25
C MET A 173 -2.36 -0.46 -1.13
N VAL A 174 -1.41 -0.04 -1.97
CA VAL A 174 -1.59 1.10 -2.87
C VAL A 174 -2.72 0.85 -3.88
N GLN A 175 -2.76 -0.33 -4.48
CA GLN A 175 -3.82 -0.73 -5.42
C GLN A 175 -5.20 -0.70 -4.77
N GLU A 176 -5.32 -1.14 -3.53
CA GLU A 176 -6.59 -1.08 -2.80
C GLU A 176 -7.01 0.35 -2.50
N ILE A 177 -6.07 1.24 -2.15
CA ILE A 177 -6.36 2.66 -2.00
C ILE A 177 -6.89 3.24 -3.30
N ASP A 178 -6.22 3.01 -4.44
CA ASP A 178 -6.66 3.48 -5.76
C ASP A 178 -8.04 2.94 -6.13
N ARG A 179 -8.31 1.66 -5.87
CA ARG A 179 -9.62 1.05 -6.09
C ARG A 179 -10.70 1.73 -5.27
N ARG A 180 -10.45 2.02 -3.99
CA ARG A 180 -11.41 2.71 -3.11
C ARG A 180 -11.67 4.14 -3.56
N VAL A 181 -10.63 4.84 -4.05
CA VAL A 181 -10.78 6.19 -4.65
C VAL A 181 -11.71 6.14 -5.87
N ALA A 182 -11.49 5.20 -6.77
CA ALA A 182 -12.33 5.05 -7.96
C ALA A 182 -13.79 4.78 -7.61
N LEU A 183 -14.06 3.92 -6.63
CA LEU A 183 -15.41 3.64 -6.15
C LEU A 183 -16.08 4.86 -5.51
N ARG A 184 -15.34 5.67 -4.76
CA ARG A 184 -15.87 6.89 -4.14
C ARG A 184 -16.26 7.92 -5.20
N ARG A 185 -15.37 8.15 -6.19
CA ARG A 185 -15.64 9.06 -7.33
C ARG A 185 -16.85 8.63 -8.17
N GLY A 186 -17.00 7.33 -8.40
CA GLY A 186 -18.16 6.79 -9.13
C GLY A 186 -19.50 7.10 -8.43
N ARG A 187 -19.55 6.91 -7.10
CA ARG A 187 -20.77 7.21 -6.31
C ARG A 187 -21.12 8.70 -6.28
N GLU A 188 -20.12 9.58 -6.24
CA GLU A 188 -20.31 11.02 -6.27
C GLU A 188 -20.79 11.52 -7.63
N GLY A 189 -20.44 10.82 -8.72
CA GLY A 189 -20.91 11.07 -10.09
C GLY A 189 -22.37 10.69 -10.28
N ASP A 190 -22.79 9.52 -9.76
CA ASP A 190 -24.17 9.01 -9.91
C ASP A 190 -25.18 9.78 -9.07
N GLY A 191 -24.75 10.40 -7.95
CA GLY A 191 -25.63 11.17 -7.06
C GLY A 191 -25.98 12.58 -7.57
N LYS A 192 -25.46 13.00 -8.72
CA LYS A 192 -25.70 14.34 -9.32
C LYS A 192 -26.61 14.30 -10.55
N GLN A 193 -27.23 13.19 -10.88
CA GLN A 193 -28.31 13.06 -11.86
C GLN A 193 -29.64 12.98 -11.12
#